data_283992c00b04d41500a04b318c61a610
#
_entry.id   283992c00b04d41500a04b318c61a610
#
_cell.length_a   1.000
_cell.length_b   1.000
_cell.length_c   1.000
_cell.angle_alpha   90.00
_cell.angle_beta   90.00
_cell.angle_gamma   90.00
#
_symmetry.space_group_name_H-M   'P 1'
#
loop_
_entity.id
_entity.type
_entity.pdbx_description
1 polymer ?
#
loop_
_entity_poly.entity_id
_entity_poly.type
_entity_poly.pdbx_seq_one_letter_code
_entity_poly.pdbx_strand_id
1 'polypeptide(L)'
;QPKVLLQDGRVIGFEALLRWHNKEGQLQLPCNIFAAFHDYELASGISDTMHRKIFKDIRQWMADGMEVMPISINAAPVEFLRDDYAEKLLKRMHAYGIPHHLIEVEITEQSLSEHGADYVIRALNLLKAAGIQISLDDFGTGHSSLTRLKDYPIDCIKIDKNFVEHMTNDQSALAIVKTISQLGSSIALDILVEGIETTEQLEMLKACNCNKGQGFYFYTPMNSTDAEQLLSTR
;
A
#
# COMPACT_ATOMS: atom_id res chain seq x y z
N GLN A 1 -9.15 2.76 -0.09
CA GLN A 1 -9.29 3.19 1.31
C GLN A 1 -8.41 4.40 1.57
N PRO A 2 -8.93 5.47 2.19
CA PRO A 2 -8.12 6.65 2.53
C PRO A 2 -7.03 6.35 3.56
N LYS A 3 -5.83 6.89 3.32
CA LYS A 3 -4.72 7.00 4.25
C LYS A 3 -4.76 8.37 4.90
N VAL A 4 -4.53 8.49 6.20
CA VAL A 4 -4.68 9.75 6.94
C VAL A 4 -3.47 10.08 7.82
N LEU A 5 -3.33 11.36 8.17
CA LEU A 5 -2.54 11.77 9.32
C LEU A 5 -3.31 11.48 10.60
N LEU A 6 -2.68 10.81 11.58
CA LEU A 6 -3.36 10.41 12.82
C LEU A 6 -3.67 11.62 13.73
N GLN A 7 -2.97 12.74 13.56
CA GLN A 7 -3.13 13.91 14.38
C GLN A 7 -4.50 14.60 14.18
N ASP A 8 -4.92 14.75 12.93
CA ASP A 8 -6.09 15.55 12.52
C ASP A 8 -7.06 14.81 11.60
N GLY A 9 -6.77 13.58 11.20
CA GLY A 9 -7.58 12.76 10.29
C GLY A 9 -7.54 13.22 8.83
N ARG A 10 -6.66 14.14 8.48
CA ARG A 10 -6.51 14.66 7.11
C ARG A 10 -6.03 13.55 6.18
N VAL A 11 -6.76 13.35 5.08
CA VAL A 11 -6.40 12.37 4.04
C VAL A 11 -5.11 12.81 3.34
N ILE A 12 -4.19 11.88 3.16
CA ILE A 12 -2.87 12.08 2.53
C ILE A 12 -2.63 11.17 1.32
N GLY A 13 -3.54 10.26 1.04
CA GLY A 13 -3.48 9.31 -0.05
C GLY A 13 -4.59 8.27 0.04
N PHE A 14 -4.52 7.30 -0.84
CA PHE A 14 -5.45 6.17 -0.88
C PHE A 14 -4.70 4.86 -1.09
N GLU A 15 -5.27 3.76 -0.64
CA GLU A 15 -4.90 2.42 -1.07
C GLU A 15 -5.95 1.87 -2.02
N ALA A 16 -5.52 1.36 -3.18
CA ALA A 16 -6.39 0.72 -4.15
C ALA A 16 -6.57 -0.76 -3.83
N LEU A 17 -7.74 -1.11 -3.35
CA LEU A 17 -8.09 -2.44 -2.90
C LEU A 17 -8.93 -3.18 -3.94
N LEU A 18 -8.48 -4.34 -4.41
CA LEU A 18 -9.22 -5.17 -5.36
C LEU A 18 -10.57 -5.58 -4.80
N ARG A 19 -11.61 -5.33 -5.59
CA ARG A 19 -12.98 -5.81 -5.37
C ARG A 19 -13.59 -6.17 -6.73
N TRP A 20 -14.39 -7.23 -6.77
CA TRP A 20 -15.15 -7.57 -7.99
C TRP A 20 -16.53 -8.15 -7.62
N HIS A 21 -17.40 -8.22 -8.58
CA HIS A 21 -18.69 -8.88 -8.42
C HIS A 21 -18.64 -10.26 -9.11
N ASN A 22 -19.12 -11.28 -8.41
CA ASN A 22 -19.30 -12.61 -9.00
C ASN A 22 -20.48 -12.61 -9.99
N LYS A 23 -20.78 -13.75 -10.58
CA LYS A 23 -21.87 -13.89 -11.56
C LYS A 23 -23.25 -13.58 -10.96
N GLU A 24 -23.40 -13.75 -9.66
CA GLU A 24 -24.61 -13.46 -8.87
C GLU A 24 -24.67 -11.99 -8.43
N GLY A 25 -23.71 -11.15 -8.81
CA GLY A 25 -23.67 -9.73 -8.44
C GLY A 25 -23.17 -9.45 -7.02
N GLN A 26 -22.66 -10.45 -6.30
CA GLN A 26 -22.15 -10.29 -4.94
C GLN A 26 -20.70 -9.77 -4.96
N LEU A 27 -20.42 -8.79 -4.09
CA LEU A 27 -19.07 -8.24 -3.91
C LEU A 27 -18.12 -9.31 -3.34
N GLN A 28 -16.96 -9.47 -3.96
CA GLN A 28 -15.93 -10.43 -3.60
C GLN A 28 -14.64 -9.74 -3.18
N LEU A 29 -13.90 -10.41 -2.29
CA LEU A 29 -12.63 -9.95 -1.72
C LEU A 29 -11.45 -10.78 -2.28
N PRO A 30 -10.21 -10.27 -2.24
CA PRO A 30 -9.01 -10.95 -2.75
C PRO A 30 -8.81 -12.37 -2.20
N CYS A 31 -9.17 -12.62 -0.94
CA CYS A 31 -9.04 -13.94 -0.30
C CYS A 31 -9.78 -15.06 -1.07
N ASN A 32 -10.82 -14.72 -1.84
CA ASN A 32 -11.59 -15.69 -2.62
C ASN A 32 -10.87 -16.18 -3.89
N ILE A 33 -9.80 -15.48 -4.31
CA ILE A 33 -8.96 -15.83 -5.47
C ILE A 33 -7.48 -15.84 -5.10
N PHE A 34 -7.15 -16.11 -3.85
CA PHE A 34 -5.77 -16.05 -3.37
C PHE A 34 -4.80 -16.88 -4.24
N ALA A 35 -5.22 -18.05 -4.74
CA ALA A 35 -4.43 -18.87 -5.63
C ALA A 35 -4.04 -18.16 -6.95
N ALA A 36 -4.83 -17.20 -7.42
CA ALA A 36 -4.51 -16.45 -8.64
C ALA A 36 -3.27 -15.56 -8.49
N PHE A 37 -2.94 -15.14 -7.26
CA PHE A 37 -1.76 -14.32 -6.97
C PHE A 37 -0.47 -15.15 -6.90
N HIS A 38 -0.54 -16.47 -7.03
CA HIS A 38 0.60 -17.38 -7.18
C HIS A 38 0.85 -17.78 -8.64
N ASP A 39 -0.02 -17.38 -9.56
CA ASP A 39 0.13 -17.58 -11.00
C ASP A 39 0.45 -16.26 -11.67
N TYR A 40 1.58 -16.22 -12.40
CA TYR A 40 2.06 -14.97 -13.03
C TYR A 40 1.04 -14.36 -14.01
N GLU A 41 0.44 -15.18 -14.88
CA GLU A 41 -0.46 -14.66 -15.92
C GLU A 41 -1.76 -14.13 -15.31
N LEU A 42 -2.28 -14.81 -14.28
CA LEU A 42 -3.47 -14.37 -13.57
C LEU A 42 -3.19 -13.10 -12.74
N ALA A 43 -2.12 -13.09 -11.96
CA ALA A 43 -1.74 -11.92 -11.16
C ALA A 43 -1.51 -10.69 -12.04
N SER A 44 -0.68 -10.83 -13.11
CA SER A 44 -0.44 -9.73 -14.04
C SER A 44 -1.71 -9.26 -14.74
N GLY A 45 -2.63 -10.15 -15.11
CA GLY A 45 -3.91 -9.82 -15.73
C GLY A 45 -4.83 -9.03 -14.78
N ILE A 46 -4.84 -9.39 -13.50
CA ILE A 46 -5.57 -8.67 -12.45
C ILE A 46 -4.97 -7.28 -12.27
N SER A 47 -3.64 -7.19 -12.07
CA SER A 47 -2.93 -5.92 -11.92
C SER A 47 -3.12 -5.01 -13.12
N ASP A 48 -3.03 -5.53 -14.34
CA ASP A 48 -3.31 -4.78 -15.58
C ASP A 48 -4.70 -4.16 -15.59
N THR A 49 -5.69 -4.92 -15.12
CA THR A 49 -7.08 -4.45 -15.07
C THR A 49 -7.27 -3.39 -13.99
N MET A 50 -6.67 -3.60 -12.82
CA MET A 50 -6.67 -2.63 -11.71
C MET A 50 -6.01 -1.32 -12.15
N HIS A 51 -4.77 -1.39 -12.68
CA HIS A 51 -4.01 -0.20 -13.10
C HIS A 51 -4.77 0.62 -14.14
N ARG A 52 -5.41 -0.03 -15.13
CA ARG A 52 -6.21 0.68 -16.14
C ARG A 52 -7.39 1.44 -15.55
N LYS A 53 -8.07 0.88 -14.55
CA LYS A 53 -9.18 1.54 -13.85
C LYS A 53 -8.67 2.73 -13.04
N ILE A 54 -7.67 2.50 -12.19
CA ILE A 54 -7.06 3.52 -11.33
C ILE A 54 -6.53 4.69 -12.17
N PHE A 55 -5.79 4.41 -13.24
CA PHE A 55 -5.21 5.47 -14.09
C PHE A 55 -6.28 6.24 -14.87
N LYS A 56 -7.40 5.59 -15.23
CA LYS A 56 -8.54 6.28 -15.84
C LYS A 56 -9.18 7.24 -14.84
N ASP A 57 -9.39 6.81 -13.60
CA ASP A 57 -9.98 7.65 -12.55
C ASP A 57 -9.05 8.83 -12.21
N ILE A 58 -7.75 8.60 -11.98
CA ILE A 58 -6.75 9.66 -11.75
C ILE A 58 -6.76 10.68 -12.89
N ARG A 59 -6.73 10.20 -14.13
CA ARG A 59 -6.76 11.08 -15.32
C ARG A 59 -8.01 11.94 -15.39
N GLN A 60 -9.17 11.37 -15.04
CA GLN A 60 -10.43 12.10 -15.00
C GLN A 60 -10.38 13.18 -13.90
N TRP A 61 -10.00 12.82 -12.67
CA TRP A 61 -9.88 13.77 -11.56
C TRP A 61 -8.90 14.92 -11.86
N MET A 62 -7.76 14.62 -12.50
CA MET A 62 -6.83 15.65 -12.97
C MET A 62 -7.46 16.57 -14.03
N ALA A 63 -8.23 16.01 -14.97
CA ALA A 63 -8.91 16.77 -16.01
C ALA A 63 -10.01 17.68 -15.43
N ASP A 64 -10.64 17.26 -14.34
CA ASP A 64 -11.64 18.03 -13.60
C ASP A 64 -11.00 19.06 -12.64
N GLY A 65 -9.67 19.18 -12.66
CA GLY A 65 -8.92 20.16 -11.86
C GLY A 65 -8.78 19.83 -10.38
N MET A 66 -9.00 18.58 -9.99
CA MET A 66 -8.88 18.15 -8.59
C MET A 66 -7.42 18.01 -8.17
N GLU A 67 -7.12 18.28 -6.91
CA GLU A 67 -5.84 17.94 -6.29
C GLU A 67 -5.83 16.45 -5.96
N VAL A 68 -5.29 15.64 -6.89
CA VAL A 68 -5.23 14.19 -6.73
C VAL A 68 -4.15 13.79 -5.74
N MET A 69 -4.50 12.95 -4.78
CA MET A 69 -3.58 12.39 -3.79
C MET A 69 -2.92 11.11 -4.33
N PRO A 70 -1.72 10.73 -3.80
CA PRO A 70 -1.08 9.47 -4.15
C PRO A 70 -1.99 8.26 -3.90
N ILE A 71 -1.96 7.31 -4.82
CA ILE A 71 -2.70 6.05 -4.70
C ILE A 71 -1.70 4.90 -4.70
N SER A 72 -1.72 4.08 -3.65
CA SER A 72 -0.93 2.87 -3.64
C SER A 72 -1.63 1.70 -4.34
N ILE A 73 -0.81 0.92 -5.02
CA ILE A 73 -1.19 -0.28 -5.74
C ILE A 73 -0.38 -1.47 -5.23
N ASN A 74 -1.04 -2.57 -4.98
CA ASN A 74 -0.41 -3.80 -4.53
C ASN A 74 0.26 -4.53 -5.71
N ALA A 75 1.50 -5.02 -5.52
CA ALA A 75 2.23 -5.85 -6.45
C ALA A 75 2.44 -7.25 -5.86
N ALA A 76 1.93 -8.28 -6.55
CA ALA A 76 2.09 -9.65 -6.10
C ALA A 76 3.54 -10.13 -6.31
N PRO A 77 4.11 -10.95 -5.39
CA PRO A 77 5.49 -11.44 -5.50
C PRO A 77 5.81 -12.08 -6.85
N VAL A 78 4.86 -12.83 -7.41
CA VAL A 78 5.05 -13.54 -8.69
C VAL A 78 5.22 -12.60 -9.89
N GLU A 79 4.77 -11.35 -9.80
CA GLU A 79 4.90 -10.37 -10.88
C GLU A 79 6.35 -9.93 -11.09
N PHE A 80 7.19 -10.09 -10.07
CA PHE A 80 8.63 -9.81 -10.15
C PHE A 80 9.47 -10.98 -10.67
N LEU A 81 8.88 -12.18 -10.92
CA LEU A 81 9.58 -13.32 -11.49
C LEU A 81 10.05 -13.06 -12.93
N ARG A 82 9.47 -12.08 -13.61
CA ARG A 82 9.96 -11.56 -14.89
C ARG A 82 10.58 -10.20 -14.66
N ASP A 83 11.74 -9.98 -15.30
CA ASP A 83 12.56 -8.77 -15.15
C ASP A 83 12.01 -7.59 -15.99
N ASP A 84 10.68 -7.37 -15.94
CA ASP A 84 10.02 -6.33 -16.73
C ASP A 84 8.85 -5.62 -16.01
N TYR A 85 8.65 -5.89 -14.71
CA TYR A 85 7.54 -5.31 -13.94
C TYR A 85 7.56 -3.78 -13.95
N ALA A 86 8.72 -3.18 -13.61
CA ALA A 86 8.85 -1.74 -13.53
C ALA A 86 8.63 -1.07 -14.89
N GLU A 87 9.24 -1.61 -15.95
CA GLU A 87 9.11 -1.08 -17.31
C GLU A 87 7.66 -1.13 -17.80
N LYS A 88 6.94 -2.21 -17.50
CA LYS A 88 5.52 -2.36 -17.84
C LYS A 88 4.65 -1.32 -17.12
N LEU A 89 4.88 -1.14 -15.81
CA LEU A 89 4.15 -0.16 -15.02
C LEU A 89 4.42 1.26 -15.54
N LEU A 90 5.69 1.65 -15.70
CA LEU A 90 6.09 2.96 -16.19
C LEU A 90 5.56 3.26 -17.60
N LYS A 91 5.63 2.28 -18.50
CA LYS A 91 5.05 2.39 -19.85
C LYS A 91 3.55 2.64 -19.80
N ARG A 92 2.85 1.95 -18.90
CA ARG A 92 1.40 2.11 -18.73
C ARG A 92 1.06 3.47 -18.16
N MET A 93 1.79 3.93 -17.11
CA MET A 93 1.62 5.27 -16.55
C MET A 93 1.83 6.35 -17.61
N HIS A 94 2.89 6.22 -18.40
CA HIS A 94 3.15 7.14 -19.52
C HIS A 94 2.00 7.17 -20.54
N ALA A 95 1.47 6.01 -20.92
CA ALA A 95 0.36 5.92 -21.88
C ALA A 95 -0.93 6.60 -21.38
N TYR A 96 -1.14 6.69 -20.08
CA TYR A 96 -2.27 7.38 -19.47
C TYR A 96 -1.95 8.82 -19.03
N GLY A 97 -0.69 9.26 -19.13
CA GLY A 97 -0.25 10.58 -18.68
C GLY A 97 -0.28 10.74 -17.15
N ILE A 98 -0.01 9.66 -16.40
CA ILE A 98 -0.05 9.66 -14.94
C ILE A 98 1.30 10.14 -14.38
N PRO A 99 1.34 11.22 -13.58
CA PRO A 99 2.53 11.65 -12.87
C PRO A 99 3.01 10.56 -11.89
N HIS A 100 4.31 10.30 -11.87
CA HIS A 100 4.87 9.19 -11.09
C HIS A 100 4.63 9.33 -9.58
N HIS A 101 4.66 10.55 -9.05
CA HIS A 101 4.41 10.83 -7.62
C HIS A 101 2.97 10.55 -7.16
N LEU A 102 2.03 10.32 -8.09
CA LEU A 102 0.66 9.91 -7.76
C LEU A 102 0.50 8.40 -7.59
N ILE A 103 1.55 7.63 -7.80
CA ILE A 103 1.52 6.18 -7.59
C ILE A 103 2.56 5.78 -6.55
N GLU A 104 2.15 4.92 -5.66
CA GLU A 104 2.97 4.20 -4.69
C GLU A 104 2.82 2.70 -4.97
N VAL A 105 3.90 1.93 -4.89
CA VAL A 105 3.86 0.48 -5.07
C VAL A 105 4.04 -0.20 -3.72
N GLU A 106 3.10 -1.05 -3.35
CA GLU A 106 3.16 -1.86 -2.13
C GLU A 106 3.63 -3.27 -2.46
N ILE A 107 4.66 -3.71 -1.74
CA ILE A 107 5.23 -5.07 -1.85
C ILE A 107 5.20 -5.72 -0.48
N THR A 108 5.01 -7.03 -0.42
CA THR A 108 5.08 -7.78 0.85
C THR A 108 6.51 -8.20 1.18
N GLU A 109 6.77 -8.53 2.45
CA GLU A 109 8.05 -9.14 2.88
C GLU A 109 8.41 -10.39 2.05
N GLN A 110 7.42 -11.17 1.62
CA GLN A 110 7.63 -12.36 0.81
C GLN A 110 8.31 -12.02 -0.52
N SER A 111 7.96 -10.90 -1.15
CA SER A 111 8.60 -10.43 -2.40
C SER A 111 10.12 -10.27 -2.26
N LEU A 112 10.62 -9.95 -1.07
CA LEU A 112 12.03 -9.72 -0.79
C LEU A 112 12.79 -10.98 -0.36
N SER A 113 12.11 -12.07 -0.01
CA SER A 113 12.69 -13.28 0.57
C SER A 113 12.91 -14.41 -0.45
N GLU A 114 12.23 -14.38 -1.60
CA GLU A 114 12.20 -15.47 -2.58
C GLU A 114 13.40 -15.44 -3.55
N HIS A 115 13.57 -16.59 -4.25
CA HIS A 115 14.50 -16.69 -5.37
C HIS A 115 14.09 -15.68 -6.45
N GLY A 116 14.95 -14.69 -6.72
CA GLY A 116 14.64 -13.60 -7.65
C GLY A 116 14.75 -12.21 -7.01
N ALA A 117 15.26 -12.13 -5.78
CA ALA A 117 15.47 -10.87 -5.08
C ALA A 117 16.20 -9.81 -5.92
N ASP A 118 17.11 -10.21 -6.80
CA ASP A 118 17.82 -9.30 -7.71
C ASP A 118 16.86 -8.63 -8.71
N TYR A 119 15.88 -9.34 -9.24
CA TYR A 119 14.86 -8.77 -10.13
C TYR A 119 13.95 -7.79 -9.37
N VAL A 120 13.57 -8.16 -8.14
CA VAL A 120 12.79 -7.27 -7.26
C VAL A 120 13.58 -5.99 -7.00
N ILE A 121 14.83 -6.09 -6.53
CA ILE A 121 15.69 -4.93 -6.24
C ILE A 121 15.88 -4.06 -7.48
N ARG A 122 16.14 -4.66 -8.64
CA ARG A 122 16.24 -3.94 -9.90
C ARG A 122 14.94 -3.18 -10.23
N ALA A 123 13.80 -3.84 -10.16
CA ALA A 123 12.50 -3.22 -10.42
C ALA A 123 12.23 -2.06 -9.46
N LEU A 124 12.45 -2.25 -8.15
CA LEU A 124 12.26 -1.21 -7.14
C LEU A 124 13.19 -0.01 -7.38
N ASN A 125 14.46 -0.24 -7.73
CA ASN A 125 15.39 0.84 -8.07
C ASN A 125 14.94 1.64 -9.30
N LEU A 126 14.41 0.98 -10.34
CA LEU A 126 13.86 1.67 -11.52
C LEU A 126 12.63 2.52 -11.15
N LEU A 127 11.72 1.99 -10.32
CA LEU A 127 10.55 2.72 -9.86
C LEU A 127 10.95 3.94 -9.00
N LYS A 128 11.90 3.77 -8.09
CA LYS A 128 12.46 4.86 -7.28
C LYS A 128 13.12 5.94 -8.13
N ALA A 129 13.93 5.55 -9.11
CA ALA A 129 14.57 6.49 -10.04
C ALA A 129 13.55 7.28 -10.86
N ALA A 130 12.37 6.70 -11.11
CA ALA A 130 11.24 7.38 -11.75
C ALA A 130 10.45 8.29 -10.81
N GLY A 131 10.68 8.25 -9.49
CA GLY A 131 9.97 9.04 -8.49
C GLY A 131 8.71 8.38 -7.93
N ILE A 132 8.57 7.07 -8.08
CA ILE A 132 7.50 6.26 -7.45
C ILE A 132 7.93 5.89 -6.04
N GLN A 133 7.04 6.04 -5.07
CA GLN A 133 7.27 5.60 -3.70
C GLN A 133 7.02 4.09 -3.56
N ILE A 134 7.79 3.46 -2.67
CA ILE A 134 7.70 2.03 -2.39
C ILE A 134 7.37 1.82 -0.91
N SER A 135 6.31 1.08 -0.65
CA SER A 135 5.93 0.67 0.71
C SER A 135 6.10 -0.83 0.90
N LEU A 136 6.63 -1.20 2.04
CA LEU A 136 6.73 -2.59 2.49
C LEU A 136 5.51 -2.93 3.34
N ASP A 137 4.67 -3.82 2.82
CA ASP A 137 3.42 -4.23 3.42
C ASP A 137 3.56 -5.49 4.30
N ASP A 138 2.59 -5.69 5.22
CA ASP A 138 2.52 -6.83 6.16
C ASP A 138 3.79 -6.99 7.03
N PHE A 139 4.48 -5.89 7.36
CA PHE A 139 5.76 -5.95 8.07
C PHE A 139 5.63 -6.52 9.48
N GLY A 140 6.49 -7.50 9.79
CA GLY A 140 6.56 -8.18 11.08
C GLY A 140 5.80 -9.51 11.11
N THR A 141 5.10 -9.89 10.05
CA THR A 141 4.41 -11.18 9.93
C THR A 141 5.26 -12.27 9.28
N GLY A 142 6.35 -11.89 8.64
CA GLY A 142 7.23 -12.74 7.84
C GLY A 142 8.60 -13.01 8.47
N HIS A 143 9.55 -13.43 7.63
CA HIS A 143 10.92 -13.81 7.98
C HIS A 143 11.96 -12.75 7.56
N SER A 144 11.55 -11.51 7.35
CA SER A 144 12.51 -10.46 6.93
C SER A 144 13.54 -10.16 8.00
N SER A 145 14.79 -10.23 7.61
CA SER A 145 15.88 -9.78 8.46
C SER A 145 15.92 -8.25 8.47
N LEU A 146 15.71 -7.64 9.63
CA LEU A 146 15.86 -6.19 9.84
C LEU A 146 17.18 -5.64 9.29
N THR A 147 18.22 -6.48 9.26
CA THR A 147 19.54 -6.13 8.71
C THR A 147 19.50 -5.84 7.21
N ARG A 148 18.60 -6.47 6.47
CA ARG A 148 18.48 -6.27 5.03
C ARG A 148 17.54 -5.14 4.64
N LEU A 149 16.73 -4.64 5.57
CA LEU A 149 15.76 -3.58 5.31
C LEU A 149 16.42 -2.31 4.72
N LYS A 150 17.63 -1.97 5.20
CA LYS A 150 18.43 -0.84 4.70
C LYS A 150 18.94 -1.00 3.26
N ASP A 151 18.97 -2.24 2.76
CA ASP A 151 19.50 -2.56 1.43
C ASP A 151 18.40 -2.44 0.35
N TYR A 152 17.14 -2.30 0.77
CA TYR A 152 16.01 -2.16 -0.13
C TYR A 152 15.63 -0.69 -0.32
N PRO A 153 15.31 -0.26 -1.55
CA PRO A 153 14.91 1.12 -1.85
C PRO A 153 13.45 1.40 -1.48
N ILE A 154 13.08 1.22 -0.20
CA ILE A 154 11.75 1.47 0.34
C ILE A 154 11.65 2.85 0.99
N ASP A 155 10.44 3.41 1.05
CA ASP A 155 10.13 4.70 1.65
C ASP A 155 9.29 4.59 2.90
N CYS A 156 8.44 3.55 2.97
CA CYS A 156 7.46 3.38 4.03
C CYS A 156 7.38 1.91 4.46
N ILE A 157 7.11 1.71 5.74
CA ILE A 157 6.75 0.42 6.31
C ILE A 157 5.30 0.51 6.77
N LYS A 158 4.48 -0.47 6.37
CA LYS A 158 3.11 -0.63 6.82
C LYS A 158 3.08 -1.64 7.97
N ILE A 159 2.59 -1.21 9.12
CA ILE A 159 2.39 -2.09 10.28
C ILE A 159 1.06 -2.81 10.10
N ASP A 160 1.12 -4.15 10.05
CA ASP A 160 -0.03 -5.01 9.83
C ASP A 160 -1.09 -4.87 10.94
N LYS A 161 -2.35 -4.93 10.54
CA LYS A 161 -3.52 -4.79 11.41
C LYS A 161 -3.54 -5.76 12.58
N ASN A 162 -2.95 -6.96 12.47
CA ASN A 162 -2.95 -7.94 13.54
C ASN A 162 -2.23 -7.41 14.79
N PHE A 163 -1.18 -6.60 14.63
CA PHE A 163 -0.52 -5.97 15.78
C PHE A 163 -1.40 -4.90 16.41
N VAL A 164 -2.13 -4.12 15.59
CA VAL A 164 -3.01 -3.05 16.05
C VAL A 164 -4.24 -3.60 16.78
N GLU A 165 -4.83 -4.70 16.26
CA GLU A 165 -5.98 -5.36 16.87
C GLU A 165 -5.66 -5.85 18.29
N HIS A 166 -4.45 -6.35 18.53
CA HIS A 166 -4.08 -6.96 19.80
C HIS A 166 -3.38 -5.99 20.77
N MET A 167 -2.85 -4.84 20.32
CA MET A 167 -1.98 -3.96 21.11
C MET A 167 -2.64 -3.38 22.39
N THR A 168 -3.95 -3.34 22.45
CA THR A 168 -4.68 -2.85 23.62
C THR A 168 -4.68 -3.85 24.78
N ASN A 169 -4.54 -5.13 24.48
CA ASN A 169 -4.62 -6.22 25.46
C ASN A 169 -3.35 -7.08 25.53
N ASP A 170 -2.42 -6.90 24.58
CA ASP A 170 -1.16 -7.63 24.49
C ASP A 170 0.03 -6.66 24.49
N GLN A 171 0.79 -6.65 25.57
CA GLN A 171 1.98 -5.83 25.70
C GLN A 171 3.07 -6.19 24.66
N SER A 172 3.10 -7.43 24.18
CA SER A 172 4.04 -7.86 23.14
C SER A 172 3.71 -7.20 21.81
N ALA A 173 2.43 -7.17 21.42
CA ALA A 173 1.96 -6.48 20.23
C ALA A 173 2.27 -4.97 20.30
N LEU A 174 1.99 -4.33 21.43
CA LEU A 174 2.34 -2.93 21.67
C LEU A 174 3.85 -2.68 21.56
N ALA A 175 4.67 -3.56 22.15
CA ALA A 175 6.13 -3.44 22.07
C ALA A 175 6.65 -3.56 20.63
N ILE A 176 6.05 -4.43 19.81
CA ILE A 176 6.38 -4.56 18.40
C ILE A 176 6.05 -3.27 17.64
N VAL A 177 4.83 -2.73 17.78
CA VAL A 177 4.43 -1.46 17.14
C VAL A 177 5.40 -0.34 17.50
N LYS A 178 5.72 -0.19 18.79
CA LYS A 178 6.67 0.81 19.29
C LYS A 178 8.06 0.63 18.69
N THR A 179 8.54 -0.61 18.61
CA THR A 179 9.87 -0.93 18.06
C THR A 179 9.94 -0.59 16.57
N ILE A 180 8.90 -0.95 15.79
CA ILE A 180 8.84 -0.64 14.35
C ILE A 180 8.79 0.88 14.14
N SER A 181 8.00 1.61 14.93
CA SER A 181 7.95 3.08 14.86
C SER A 181 9.30 3.73 15.15
N GLN A 182 10.01 3.26 16.17
CA GLN A 182 11.35 3.75 16.52
C GLN A 182 12.37 3.40 15.42
N LEU A 183 12.29 2.20 14.85
CA LEU A 183 13.14 1.79 13.75
C LEU A 183 12.94 2.71 12.54
N GLY A 184 11.70 2.94 12.11
CA GLY A 184 11.40 3.83 10.99
C GLY A 184 12.01 5.21 11.18
N SER A 185 11.82 5.80 12.37
CA SER A 185 12.43 7.09 12.71
C SER A 185 13.96 7.08 12.65
N SER A 186 14.59 5.95 13.05
CA SER A 186 16.06 5.83 13.10
C SER A 186 16.70 5.70 11.71
N ILE A 187 15.98 5.16 10.72
CA ILE A 187 16.49 4.91 9.36
C ILE A 187 15.78 5.76 8.30
N ALA A 188 15.04 6.79 8.75
CA ALA A 188 14.33 7.75 7.91
C ALA A 188 13.29 7.09 6.96
N LEU A 189 12.59 6.07 7.44
CA LEU A 189 11.43 5.49 6.76
C LEU A 189 10.13 5.99 7.40
N ASP A 190 9.15 6.27 6.57
CA ASP A 190 7.79 6.53 7.01
C ASP A 190 7.16 5.26 7.61
N ILE A 191 6.27 5.45 8.59
CA ILE A 191 5.47 4.37 9.17
C ILE A 191 4.00 4.68 8.92
N LEU A 192 3.30 3.73 8.32
CA LEU A 192 1.86 3.74 8.15
C LEU A 192 1.26 2.58 8.93
N VAL A 193 0.22 2.83 9.71
CA VAL A 193 -0.40 1.81 10.55
C VAL A 193 -1.76 1.42 9.98
N GLU A 194 -2.01 0.12 9.87
CA GLU A 194 -3.25 -0.42 9.33
C GLU A 194 -4.23 -0.90 10.41
N GLY A 195 -5.51 -0.98 10.03
CA GLY A 195 -6.54 -1.60 10.87
C GLY A 195 -6.89 -0.81 12.13
N ILE A 196 -6.81 0.51 12.09
CA ILE A 196 -7.25 1.37 13.21
C ILE A 196 -8.77 1.38 13.25
N GLU A 197 -9.37 0.87 14.34
CA GLU A 197 -10.82 0.73 14.47
C GLU A 197 -11.38 1.46 15.69
N THR A 198 -10.55 1.74 16.71
CA THR A 198 -11.01 2.35 17.97
C THR A 198 -10.21 3.60 18.34
N THR A 199 -10.83 4.47 19.15
CA THR A 199 -10.14 5.64 19.73
C THR A 199 -8.97 5.23 20.61
N GLU A 200 -9.09 4.13 21.36
CA GLU A 200 -8.04 3.63 22.21
C GLU A 200 -6.79 3.24 21.41
N GLN A 201 -6.96 2.50 20.31
CA GLN A 201 -5.87 2.18 19.40
C GLN A 201 -5.21 3.45 18.84
N LEU A 202 -6.01 4.43 18.40
CA LEU A 202 -5.50 5.69 17.87
C LEU A 202 -4.62 6.43 18.89
N GLU A 203 -5.08 6.57 20.13
CA GLU A 203 -4.30 7.26 21.17
C GLU A 203 -3.02 6.50 21.53
N MET A 204 -3.06 5.18 21.60
CA MET A 204 -1.86 4.36 21.81
C MET A 204 -0.84 4.50 20.67
N LEU A 205 -1.32 4.55 19.41
CA LEU A 205 -0.47 4.75 18.25
C LEU A 205 0.20 6.12 18.22
N LYS A 206 -0.54 7.17 18.57
CA LYS A 206 0.01 8.52 18.78
C LYS A 206 1.10 8.53 19.87
N ALA A 207 0.87 7.83 20.99
CA ALA A 207 1.86 7.69 22.05
C ALA A 207 3.11 6.88 21.61
N CYS A 208 2.99 6.04 20.58
CA CYS A 208 4.10 5.35 19.92
C CYS A 208 4.79 6.19 18.83
N ASN A 209 4.41 7.47 18.65
CA ASN A 209 4.89 8.38 17.60
C ASN A 209 4.55 7.90 16.16
N CYS A 210 3.48 7.13 15.99
CA CYS A 210 2.95 6.84 14.68
C CYS A 210 2.17 8.06 14.16
N ASN A 211 2.43 8.47 12.92
CA ASN A 211 1.86 9.70 12.36
C ASN A 211 0.88 9.48 11.21
N LYS A 212 0.97 8.33 10.52
CA LYS A 212 0.14 7.98 9.36
C LYS A 212 -0.57 6.67 9.63
N GLY A 213 -1.78 6.53 9.10
CA GLY A 213 -2.50 5.27 9.23
C GLY A 213 -3.75 5.20 8.37
N GLN A 214 -4.39 4.04 8.40
CA GLN A 214 -5.68 3.76 7.79
C GLN A 214 -6.46 2.78 8.64
N GLY A 215 -7.78 2.79 8.52
CA GLY A 215 -8.65 1.88 9.26
C GLY A 215 -10.09 2.37 9.32
N PHE A 216 -10.98 1.51 9.79
CA PHE A 216 -12.42 1.77 9.83
C PHE A 216 -12.80 2.86 10.83
N TYR A 217 -11.91 3.21 11.73
CA TYR A 217 -12.08 4.38 12.59
C TYR A 217 -12.21 5.68 11.78
N PHE A 218 -11.48 5.80 10.68
CA PHE A 218 -11.51 6.96 9.79
C PHE A 218 -12.42 6.72 8.60
N TYR A 219 -12.11 5.71 7.79
CA TYR A 219 -12.81 5.40 6.55
C TYR A 219 -12.81 3.90 6.27
N THR A 220 -13.93 3.38 5.81
CA THR A 220 -14.00 2.07 5.15
C THR A 220 -13.54 2.17 3.70
N PRO A 221 -13.16 1.05 3.06
CA PRO A 221 -12.95 1.03 1.61
C PRO A 221 -14.17 1.58 0.86
N MET A 222 -13.93 2.42 -0.13
CA MET A 222 -14.97 3.12 -0.89
C MET A 222 -14.73 2.97 -2.40
N ASN A 223 -15.75 3.24 -3.21
CA ASN A 223 -15.62 3.28 -4.66
C ASN A 223 -15.00 4.60 -5.14
N SER A 224 -14.66 4.69 -6.44
CA SER A 224 -14.02 5.89 -7.01
C SER A 224 -14.90 7.15 -6.93
N THR A 225 -16.21 7.02 -6.99
CA THR A 225 -17.14 8.18 -6.87
C THR A 225 -17.10 8.77 -5.46
N ASP A 226 -17.11 7.93 -4.43
CA ASP A 226 -17.02 8.40 -3.03
C ASP A 226 -15.63 9.00 -2.74
N ALA A 227 -14.56 8.41 -3.33
CA ALA A 227 -13.21 8.97 -3.23
C ALA A 227 -13.09 10.34 -3.92
N GLU A 228 -13.72 10.51 -5.07
CA GLU A 228 -13.84 11.79 -5.78
C GLU A 228 -14.54 12.86 -4.94
N GLN A 229 -15.66 12.53 -4.30
CA GLN A 229 -16.35 13.45 -3.39
C GLN A 229 -15.45 13.86 -2.22
N LEU A 230 -14.69 12.92 -1.66
CA LEU A 230 -13.75 13.21 -0.57
C LEU A 230 -12.61 14.15 -1.02
N LEU A 231 -12.14 14.04 -2.27
CA LEU A 231 -11.16 14.96 -2.84
C LEU A 231 -11.74 16.37 -3.08
N SER A 232 -13.02 16.45 -3.44
CA SER A 232 -13.70 17.72 -3.77
C SER A 232 -14.07 18.57 -2.56
N THR A 233 -14.09 18.00 -1.35
CA THR A 233 -14.49 18.68 -0.10
C THR A 233 -13.33 19.33 0.66
N ARG A 234 -12.16 19.43 0.04
CA ARG A 234 -10.93 20.01 0.60
C ARG A 234 -10.76 21.49 0.28
#